data_9f3c0560ea2c6172bab7ea9e6d50e06e
#
_entry.id   9f3c0560ea2c6172bab7ea9e6d50e06e
#
_cell.length_a   1.000
_cell.length_b   1.000
_cell.length_c   1.000
_cell.angle_alpha   90.00
_cell.angle_beta   90.00
_cell.angle_gamma   90.00
#
_symmetry.space_group_name_H-M   'P 1'
#
loop_
_entity.id
_entity.type
_entity.pdbx_description
1 polymer ?
#
loop_
_entity_poly.entity_id
_entity_poly.type
_entity_poly.pdbx_seq_one_letter_code
_entity_poly.pdbx_strand_id
1 'polypeptide(L)'
;MAIPMVAANGVRQTVNAGLTPAQTTWNLRSALNVAALNCQDPKYIGLVDNYGAFLKRNAKELSATNRALQSEFRQRYGSTYRDVQDSYMTQVYNYFALPPAQDAFCDVSFAISNEALTVEPSQLDLFASTALSRIENAFEHFFRAYEQYR
;
A
#
# COMPACT_ATOMS: atom_id res chain seq x y z
N MET A 1 -4.42 -20.82 2.82
CA MET A 1 -4.06 -19.51 2.27
C MET A 1 -3.13 -19.69 1.08
N ALA A 2 -3.42 -19.02 -0.01
CA ALA A 2 -2.55 -19.03 -1.18
C ALA A 2 -1.41 -18.00 -0.98
N ILE A 3 -0.16 -18.47 -1.08
CA ILE A 3 1.01 -17.61 -0.96
C ILE A 3 1.46 -17.22 -2.35
N PRO A 4 1.69 -15.90 -2.63
CA PRO A 4 2.19 -15.48 -3.93
C PRO A 4 3.53 -16.14 -4.26
N MET A 5 3.72 -16.52 -5.51
CA MET A 5 4.96 -17.13 -5.96
C MET A 5 6.10 -16.12 -6.03
N VAL A 6 7.34 -16.62 -5.95
CA VAL A 6 8.54 -15.81 -6.17
C VAL A 6 8.98 -16.01 -7.62
N ALA A 7 9.17 -14.91 -8.35
CA ALA A 7 9.62 -14.95 -9.75
C ALA A 7 11.12 -15.30 -9.82
N ALA A 8 11.59 -15.56 -11.06
CA ALA A 8 12.99 -15.91 -11.32
C ALA A 8 13.98 -14.83 -10.83
N ASN A 9 13.54 -13.55 -10.81
CA ASN A 9 14.35 -12.43 -10.31
C ASN A 9 14.37 -12.32 -8.78
N GLY A 10 13.73 -13.24 -8.06
CA GLY A 10 13.69 -13.23 -6.60
C GLY A 10 12.59 -12.37 -5.99
N VAL A 11 11.75 -11.74 -6.81
CA VAL A 11 10.68 -10.85 -6.35
C VAL A 11 9.39 -11.65 -6.18
N ARG A 12 8.79 -11.55 -4.98
CA ARG A 12 7.49 -12.17 -4.73
C ARG A 12 6.41 -11.41 -5.50
N GLN A 13 5.56 -12.14 -6.19
CA GLN A 13 4.57 -11.58 -7.11
C GLN A 13 3.28 -11.21 -6.38
N THR A 14 3.37 -10.21 -5.50
CA THR A 14 2.22 -9.60 -4.84
C THR A 14 1.62 -8.51 -5.73
N VAL A 15 0.49 -7.92 -5.28
CA VAL A 15 -0.13 -6.77 -5.97
C VAL A 15 0.81 -5.56 -6.04
N ASN A 16 1.88 -5.56 -5.24
CA ASN A 16 2.85 -4.47 -5.16
C ASN A 16 4.16 -4.77 -5.91
N ALA A 17 4.20 -5.81 -6.74
CA ALA A 17 5.37 -6.12 -7.54
C ALA A 17 5.36 -5.32 -8.84
N GLY A 18 6.51 -4.72 -9.19
CA GLY A 18 6.70 -4.07 -10.49
C GLY A 18 5.82 -2.86 -10.75
N LEU A 19 5.61 -2.02 -9.74
CA LEU A 19 4.70 -0.88 -9.82
C LEU A 19 5.33 0.34 -10.50
N THR A 20 4.48 1.14 -11.16
CA THR A 20 4.85 2.50 -11.57
C THR A 20 4.91 3.41 -10.33
N PRO A 21 5.54 4.61 -10.43
CA PRO A 21 5.52 5.57 -9.32
C PRO A 21 4.10 5.94 -8.87
N ALA A 22 3.17 6.13 -9.81
CA ALA A 22 1.78 6.45 -9.46
C ALA A 22 1.11 5.30 -8.70
N GLN A 23 1.31 4.06 -9.13
CA GLN A 23 0.81 2.89 -8.41
C GLN A 23 1.42 2.78 -7.02
N THR A 24 2.73 3.02 -6.90
CA THR A 24 3.44 2.94 -5.62
C THR A 24 2.85 3.93 -4.61
N THR A 25 2.71 5.18 -4.99
CA THR A 25 2.17 6.23 -4.11
C THR A 25 0.71 5.96 -3.76
N TRP A 26 -0.08 5.57 -4.73
CA TRP A 26 -1.50 5.28 -4.48
C TRP A 26 -1.69 4.04 -3.61
N ASN A 27 -0.86 3.01 -3.78
CA ASN A 27 -0.92 1.81 -2.96
C ASN A 27 -0.45 2.09 -1.52
N LEU A 28 0.51 3.00 -1.32
CA LEU A 28 0.85 3.45 0.03
C LEU A 28 -0.34 4.14 0.69
N ARG A 29 -1.00 5.08 -0.01
CA ARG A 29 -2.20 5.72 0.51
C ARG A 29 -3.25 4.67 0.89
N SER A 30 -3.43 3.67 0.02
CA SER A 30 -4.40 2.58 0.26
C SER A 30 -4.02 1.74 1.47
N ALA A 31 -2.73 1.48 1.67
CA ALA A 31 -2.26 0.77 2.87
C ALA A 31 -2.58 1.55 4.14
N LEU A 32 -2.32 2.86 4.16
CA LEU A 32 -2.62 3.70 5.31
C LEU A 32 -4.14 3.79 5.55
N ASN A 33 -4.94 3.78 4.49
CA ASN A 33 -6.40 3.72 4.59
C ASN A 33 -6.85 2.43 5.29
N VAL A 34 -6.35 1.29 4.84
CA VAL A 34 -6.68 -0.01 5.44
C VAL A 34 -6.23 -0.05 6.90
N ALA A 35 -5.04 0.46 7.20
CA ALA A 35 -4.53 0.52 8.57
C ALA A 35 -5.43 1.37 9.46
N ALA A 36 -5.87 2.53 8.98
CA ALA A 36 -6.77 3.40 9.74
C ALA A 36 -8.10 2.72 10.05
N LEU A 37 -8.58 1.87 9.16
CA LEU A 37 -9.84 1.14 9.36
C LEU A 37 -9.69 -0.10 10.23
N ASN A 38 -8.58 -0.82 10.13
CA ASN A 38 -8.44 -2.16 10.70
C ASN A 38 -7.56 -2.23 11.95
N CYS A 39 -6.66 -1.28 12.16
CA CYS A 39 -5.72 -1.31 13.30
C CYS A 39 -6.34 -0.64 14.51
N GLN A 40 -7.19 -1.39 15.23
CA GLN A 40 -8.03 -0.87 16.32
C GLN A 40 -7.42 -1.01 17.70
N ASP A 41 -6.29 -1.69 17.85
CA ASP A 41 -5.64 -1.86 19.15
C ASP A 41 -5.26 -0.47 19.72
N PRO A 42 -5.47 -0.23 21.04
CA PRO A 42 -5.14 1.06 21.65
C PRO A 42 -3.69 1.51 21.45
N LYS A 43 -2.75 0.61 21.23
CA LYS A 43 -1.34 0.98 20.96
C LYS A 43 -1.19 1.76 19.65
N TYR A 44 -2.18 1.73 18.76
CA TYR A 44 -2.18 2.49 17.51
C TYR A 44 -2.96 3.79 17.60
N ILE A 45 -3.13 4.32 18.82
CA ILE A 45 -3.81 5.58 19.02
C ILE A 45 -3.14 6.69 18.18
N GLY A 46 -3.96 7.48 17.48
CA GLY A 46 -3.46 8.53 16.60
C GLY A 46 -3.34 8.12 15.14
N LEU A 47 -3.46 6.81 14.80
CA LEU A 47 -3.32 6.36 13.42
C LEU A 47 -4.37 6.99 12.50
N VAL A 48 -5.63 7.05 12.93
CA VAL A 48 -6.71 7.65 12.14
C VAL A 48 -6.43 9.13 11.90
N ASP A 49 -6.02 9.85 12.94
CA ASP A 49 -5.68 11.27 12.84
C ASP A 49 -4.47 11.49 11.93
N ASN A 50 -3.46 10.64 12.04
CA ASN A 50 -2.28 10.68 11.18
C ASN A 50 -2.65 10.49 9.71
N TYR A 51 -3.53 9.54 9.42
CA TYR A 51 -3.99 9.30 8.06
C TYR A 51 -4.76 10.52 7.52
N GLY A 52 -5.65 11.09 8.32
CA GLY A 52 -6.37 12.31 7.95
C GLY A 52 -5.43 13.47 7.64
N ALA A 53 -4.41 13.67 8.48
CA ALA A 53 -3.39 14.70 8.28
C ALA A 53 -2.57 14.44 7.00
N PHE A 54 -2.23 13.17 6.74
CA PHE A 54 -1.54 12.76 5.52
C PHE A 54 -2.35 13.13 4.27
N LEU A 55 -3.63 12.81 4.25
CA LEU A 55 -4.51 13.14 3.12
C LEU A 55 -4.61 14.65 2.90
N LYS A 56 -4.75 15.40 3.97
CA LYS A 56 -4.89 16.86 3.90
C LYS A 56 -3.61 17.53 3.42
N ARG A 57 -2.47 17.12 3.99
CA ARG A 57 -1.16 17.68 3.65
C ARG A 57 -0.79 17.42 2.19
N ASN A 58 -1.13 16.25 1.66
CA ASN A 58 -0.74 15.80 0.34
C ASN A 58 -1.89 15.82 -0.67
N ALA A 59 -2.96 16.56 -0.41
CA ALA A 59 -4.19 16.50 -1.21
C ALA A 59 -3.93 16.79 -2.69
N LYS A 60 -3.11 17.79 -2.99
CA LYS A 60 -2.77 18.17 -4.36
C LYS A 60 -1.99 17.08 -5.07
N GLU A 61 -0.97 16.54 -4.40
CA GLU A 61 -0.12 15.48 -4.93
C GLU A 61 -0.89 14.17 -5.14
N LEU A 62 -1.76 13.83 -4.20
CA LEU A 62 -2.58 12.62 -4.31
C LEU A 62 -3.60 12.76 -5.43
N SER A 63 -4.17 13.94 -5.62
CA SER A 63 -5.09 14.19 -6.75
C SER A 63 -4.36 14.01 -8.09
N ALA A 64 -3.14 14.54 -8.20
CA ALA A 64 -2.32 14.35 -9.40
C ALA A 64 -1.95 12.88 -9.62
N THR A 65 -1.61 12.18 -8.55
CA THR A 65 -1.31 10.73 -8.59
C THR A 65 -2.52 9.94 -9.10
N ASN A 66 -3.71 10.25 -8.62
CA ASN A 66 -4.93 9.57 -9.06
C ASN A 66 -5.18 9.79 -10.56
N ARG A 67 -4.99 11.01 -11.04
CA ARG A 67 -5.13 11.29 -12.48
C ARG A 67 -4.10 10.54 -13.30
N ALA A 68 -2.85 10.48 -12.85
CA ALA A 68 -1.79 9.73 -13.52
C ALA A 68 -2.13 8.25 -13.57
N LEU A 69 -2.63 7.69 -12.47
CA LEU A 69 -3.02 6.29 -12.38
C LEU A 69 -4.15 5.97 -13.38
N GLN A 70 -5.18 6.80 -13.43
CA GLN A 70 -6.27 6.63 -14.39
C GLN A 70 -5.77 6.68 -15.82
N SER A 71 -4.86 7.59 -16.13
CA SER A 71 -4.24 7.70 -17.45
C SER A 71 -3.47 6.44 -17.83
N GLU A 72 -2.68 5.89 -16.90
CA GLU A 72 -1.94 4.64 -17.11
C GLU A 72 -2.88 3.47 -17.43
N PHE A 73 -3.95 3.34 -16.66
CA PHE A 73 -4.93 2.26 -16.89
C PHE A 73 -5.66 2.46 -18.22
N ARG A 74 -6.03 3.69 -18.55
CA ARG A 74 -6.70 3.99 -19.83
C ARG A 74 -5.81 3.65 -21.03
N GLN A 75 -4.54 4.02 -20.97
CA GLN A 75 -3.59 3.70 -22.04
C GLN A 75 -3.39 2.20 -22.21
N ARG A 76 -3.41 1.45 -21.11
CA ARG A 76 -3.14 0.02 -21.13
C ARG A 76 -4.36 -0.82 -21.49
N TYR A 77 -5.55 -0.42 -21.04
CA TYR A 77 -6.76 -1.24 -21.13
C TYR A 77 -7.89 -0.62 -21.98
N GLY A 78 -7.70 0.60 -22.49
CA GLY A 78 -8.69 1.24 -23.34
C GLY A 78 -10.02 1.50 -22.63
N SER A 79 -11.13 1.24 -23.31
CA SER A 79 -12.46 1.56 -22.81
C SER A 79 -12.88 0.79 -21.56
N THR A 80 -12.21 -0.33 -21.25
CA THR A 80 -12.53 -1.16 -20.08
C THR A 80 -11.70 -0.78 -18.84
N TYR A 81 -10.93 0.29 -18.91
CA TYR A 81 -9.93 0.61 -17.89
C TYR A 81 -10.51 0.80 -16.49
N ARG A 82 -11.75 1.31 -16.38
CA ARG A 82 -12.37 1.53 -15.06
C ARG A 82 -12.64 0.23 -14.34
N ASP A 83 -13.16 -0.77 -15.04
CA ASP A 83 -13.42 -2.08 -14.46
C ASP A 83 -12.13 -2.76 -14.04
N VAL A 84 -11.08 -2.67 -14.87
CA VAL A 84 -9.77 -3.24 -14.55
C VAL A 84 -9.15 -2.55 -13.34
N GLN A 85 -9.23 -1.22 -13.29
CA GLN A 85 -8.71 -0.43 -12.16
C GLN A 85 -9.44 -0.78 -10.86
N ASP A 86 -10.76 -0.84 -10.90
CA ASP A 86 -11.57 -1.19 -9.72
C ASP A 86 -11.23 -2.58 -9.22
N SER A 87 -11.09 -3.54 -10.12
CA SER A 87 -10.70 -4.91 -9.77
C SER A 87 -9.31 -4.96 -9.15
N TYR A 88 -8.36 -4.22 -9.70
CA TYR A 88 -7.00 -4.11 -9.17
C TYR A 88 -7.02 -3.51 -7.77
N MET A 89 -7.75 -2.42 -7.56
CA MET A 89 -7.82 -1.76 -6.24
C MET A 89 -8.48 -2.66 -5.20
N THR A 90 -9.47 -3.45 -5.57
CA THR A 90 -10.05 -4.45 -4.68
C THR A 90 -8.99 -5.44 -4.22
N GLN A 91 -8.14 -5.92 -5.14
CA GLN A 91 -7.04 -6.82 -4.80
C GLN A 91 -6.03 -6.15 -3.85
N VAL A 92 -5.72 -4.89 -4.07
CA VAL A 92 -4.80 -4.12 -3.22
C VAL A 92 -5.35 -4.03 -1.80
N TYR A 93 -6.61 -3.64 -1.63
CA TYR A 93 -7.24 -3.54 -0.32
C TYR A 93 -7.29 -4.89 0.39
N ASN A 94 -7.67 -5.95 -0.32
CA ASN A 94 -7.72 -7.30 0.24
C ASN A 94 -6.34 -7.78 0.68
N TYR A 95 -5.31 -7.46 -0.08
CA TYR A 95 -3.94 -7.82 0.26
C TYR A 95 -3.54 -7.18 1.60
N PHE A 96 -3.73 -5.88 1.76
CA PHE A 96 -3.37 -5.20 3.00
C PHE A 96 -4.24 -5.63 4.19
N ALA A 97 -5.45 -6.11 3.93
CA ALA A 97 -6.37 -6.58 4.97
C ALA A 97 -6.21 -8.06 5.32
N LEU A 98 -5.17 -8.73 4.82
CA LEU A 98 -4.93 -10.16 5.04
C LEU A 98 -4.85 -10.45 6.56
N PRO A 99 -5.86 -11.16 7.13
CA PRO A 99 -5.98 -11.26 8.60
C PRO A 99 -4.75 -11.83 9.30
N PRO A 100 -4.12 -12.93 8.83
CA PRO A 100 -2.97 -13.48 9.54
C PRO A 100 -1.76 -12.56 9.61
N ALA A 101 -1.65 -11.56 8.73
CA ALA A 101 -0.54 -10.62 8.68
C ALA A 101 -0.84 -9.27 9.36
N GLN A 102 -2.02 -9.12 9.98
CA GLN A 102 -2.49 -7.81 10.46
C GLN A 102 -1.58 -7.21 11.52
N ASP A 103 -1.08 -7.97 12.48
CA ASP A 103 -0.25 -7.40 13.55
C ASP A 103 1.01 -6.75 12.98
N ALA A 104 1.72 -7.45 12.10
CA ALA A 104 2.93 -6.92 11.47
C ALA A 104 2.60 -5.73 10.57
N PHE A 105 1.50 -5.83 9.81
CA PHE A 105 1.03 -4.74 8.95
C PHE A 105 0.69 -3.50 9.75
N CYS A 106 -0.05 -3.65 10.85
CA CYS A 106 -0.44 -2.52 11.68
C CYS A 106 0.77 -1.84 12.33
N ASP A 107 1.73 -2.62 12.82
CA ASP A 107 2.94 -2.08 13.44
C ASP A 107 3.72 -1.18 12.45
N VAL A 108 4.00 -1.68 11.26
CA VAL A 108 4.77 -0.94 10.27
C VAL A 108 3.98 0.26 9.74
N SER A 109 2.68 0.10 9.50
CA SER A 109 1.82 1.17 8.99
C SER A 109 1.67 2.31 10.00
N PHE A 110 1.56 1.98 11.28
CA PHE A 110 1.51 3.00 12.33
C PHE A 110 2.79 3.83 12.35
N ALA A 111 3.96 3.18 12.32
CA ALA A 111 5.25 3.88 12.25
C ALA A 111 5.32 4.80 11.03
N ILE A 112 4.91 4.30 9.86
CA ILE A 112 4.90 5.09 8.62
C ILE A 112 3.95 6.29 8.75
N SER A 113 2.77 6.10 9.36
CA SER A 113 1.81 7.18 9.52
C SER A 113 2.37 8.35 10.36
N ASN A 114 3.16 8.03 11.38
CA ASN A 114 3.84 9.05 12.19
C ASN A 114 4.92 9.78 11.37
N GLU A 115 5.72 9.04 10.61
CA GLU A 115 6.78 9.61 9.77
C GLU A 115 6.19 10.51 8.66
N ALA A 116 5.04 10.15 8.13
CA ALA A 116 4.37 10.90 7.07
C ALA A 116 3.98 12.32 7.47
N LEU A 117 3.86 12.59 8.77
CA LEU A 117 3.44 13.90 9.27
C LEU A 117 4.41 15.03 8.92
N THR A 118 5.68 14.71 8.71
CA THR A 118 6.74 15.71 8.47
C THR A 118 7.37 15.63 7.08
N VAL A 119 6.90 14.71 6.23
CA VAL A 119 7.40 14.58 4.85
C VAL A 119 6.86 15.73 4.01
N GLU A 120 7.75 16.41 3.29
CA GLU A 120 7.33 17.47 2.36
C GLU A 120 6.53 16.86 1.21
N PRO A 121 5.42 17.49 0.78
CA PRO A 121 4.62 16.97 -0.33
C PRO A 121 5.40 16.70 -1.61
N SER A 122 6.43 17.53 -1.91
CA SER A 122 7.30 17.35 -3.07
C SER A 122 8.12 16.04 -3.00
N GLN A 123 8.23 15.42 -1.83
CA GLN A 123 8.97 14.18 -1.59
C GLN A 123 8.04 12.98 -1.43
N LEU A 124 6.76 13.14 -1.71
CA LEU A 124 5.77 12.09 -1.47
C LEU A 124 6.09 10.79 -2.20
N ASP A 125 6.45 10.86 -3.49
CA ASP A 125 6.73 9.65 -4.28
C ASP A 125 7.95 8.90 -3.75
N LEU A 126 8.99 9.63 -3.35
CA LEU A 126 10.19 9.01 -2.76
C LEU A 126 9.86 8.36 -1.41
N PHE A 127 9.11 9.07 -0.57
CA PHE A 127 8.65 8.53 0.70
C PHE A 127 7.81 7.27 0.50
N ALA A 128 6.88 7.30 -0.46
CA ALA A 128 5.99 6.17 -0.75
C ALA A 128 6.76 4.94 -1.20
N SER A 129 7.79 5.11 -2.02
CA SER A 129 8.63 4.01 -2.48
C SER A 129 9.30 3.29 -1.31
N THR A 130 9.90 4.04 -0.40
CA THR A 130 10.56 3.48 0.79
C THR A 130 9.55 2.85 1.74
N ALA A 131 8.43 3.55 1.99
CA ALA A 131 7.42 3.10 2.94
C ALA A 131 6.73 1.82 2.45
N LEU A 132 6.37 1.76 1.17
CA LEU A 132 5.73 0.56 0.62
C LEU A 132 6.66 -0.64 0.65
N SER A 133 7.97 -0.44 0.42
CA SER A 133 8.96 -1.50 0.57
C SER A 133 9.00 -2.06 1.99
N ARG A 134 8.88 -1.19 3.01
CA ARG A 134 8.84 -1.64 4.41
C ARG A 134 7.60 -2.48 4.70
N ILE A 135 6.46 -2.10 4.15
CA ILE A 135 5.22 -2.89 4.28
C ILE A 135 5.40 -4.25 3.59
N GLU A 136 5.95 -4.25 2.38
CA GLU A 136 6.18 -5.50 1.64
C GLU A 136 7.16 -6.41 2.37
N ASN A 137 8.18 -5.87 3.04
CA ASN A 137 9.09 -6.66 3.85
C ASN A 137 8.37 -7.34 5.02
N ALA A 138 7.41 -6.66 5.65
CA ALA A 138 6.61 -7.27 6.71
C ALA A 138 5.79 -8.45 6.19
N PHE A 139 5.18 -8.31 5.01
CA PHE A 139 4.45 -9.40 4.36
C PHE A 139 5.39 -10.53 3.95
N GLU A 140 6.58 -10.22 3.43
CA GLU A 140 7.55 -11.24 3.04
C GLU A 140 7.98 -12.08 4.24
N HIS A 141 8.23 -11.46 5.39
CA HIS A 141 8.50 -12.19 6.64
C HIS A 141 7.38 -13.14 7.00
N PHE A 142 6.16 -12.68 6.88
CA PHE A 142 4.98 -13.50 7.15
C PHE A 142 4.90 -14.68 6.17
N PHE A 143 5.05 -14.43 4.88
CA PHE A 143 4.97 -15.49 3.87
C PHE A 143 6.06 -16.54 4.06
N ARG A 144 7.29 -16.13 4.36
CA ARG A 144 8.40 -17.06 4.63
C ARG A 144 8.14 -17.92 5.85
N ALA A 145 7.66 -17.32 6.94
CA ALA A 145 7.32 -18.04 8.14
C ALA A 145 6.22 -19.08 7.86
N TYR A 146 5.19 -18.67 7.13
CA TYR A 146 4.09 -19.57 6.76
C TYR A 146 4.57 -20.72 5.88
N GLU A 147 5.44 -20.46 4.92
CA GLU A 147 6.00 -21.51 4.04
C GLU A 147 6.79 -22.56 4.81
N GLN A 148 7.45 -22.18 5.91
CA GLN A 148 8.21 -23.10 6.73
C GLN A 148 7.34 -24.07 7.52
N TYR A 149 6.08 -23.73 7.74
CA TYR A 149 5.14 -24.60 8.48
C TYR A 149 4.38 -25.59 7.61
N ARG A 150 4.60 -25.58 6.31
CA ARG A 150 3.87 -26.46 5.37
C ARG A 150 4.47 -27.85 5.29
#